data_2e99f7550dd9c2e56d2688dcff2fe9ff
#
_entry.id   2e99f7550dd9c2e56d2688dcff2fe9ff
#
_cell.length_a   1.000
_cell.length_b   1.000
_cell.length_c   1.000
_cell.angle_alpha   90.00
_cell.angle_beta   90.00
_cell.angle_gamma   90.00
#
_symmetry.space_group_name_H-M   'P 1'
#
loop_
_entity.id
_entity.type
_entity.pdbx_description
1 polymer ?
#
loop_
_entity_poly.entity_id
_entity_poly.type
_entity_poly.pdbx_seq_one_letter_code
_entity_poly.pdbx_strand_id
1 'polypeptide(L)'
;MNRRESIMELNIEEIMEILPHRFPMLLVDKITELVPMDYAVGVKSVTINEPFFQGHFPGHPIMPGALICEAMAQVGGVALQYPEENRGLIPMFTGMDKVRFRSPVRPGDQLVTKAVIKKIVGRMGKVHCECYVGETFKASADFLFYLAEPENKKEKDENNK
;
A
#
# COMPACT_ATOMS: atom_id res chain seq x y z
N MET A 1 -18.08 -24.00 -12.39
CA MET A 1 -17.29 -24.52 -11.28
C MET A 1 -16.69 -23.31 -10.56
N ASN A 2 -17.25 -22.92 -9.40
CA ASN A 2 -16.73 -21.79 -8.61
C ASN A 2 -15.37 -22.19 -8.03
N ARG A 3 -14.26 -21.65 -8.59
CA ARG A 3 -13.02 -21.55 -7.83
C ARG A 3 -13.31 -20.50 -6.73
N ARG A 4 -13.55 -20.95 -5.50
CA ARG A 4 -13.29 -20.11 -4.34
C ARG A 4 -11.78 -19.88 -4.34
N GLU A 5 -11.34 -18.74 -4.87
CA GLU A 5 -9.97 -18.29 -4.66
C GLU A 5 -9.78 -18.24 -3.15
N SER A 6 -8.78 -18.97 -2.64
CA SER A 6 -8.51 -19.00 -1.21
C SER A 6 -8.00 -17.62 -0.81
N ILE A 7 -8.71 -16.99 0.12
CA ILE A 7 -8.25 -15.73 0.73
C ILE A 7 -6.93 -16.04 1.45
N MET A 8 -5.90 -15.27 1.15
CA MET A 8 -4.56 -15.43 1.71
C MET A 8 -4.30 -14.35 2.77
N GLU A 9 -3.47 -14.69 3.76
CA GLU A 9 -2.85 -13.74 4.68
C GLU A 9 -1.36 -13.67 4.39
N LEU A 10 -0.72 -12.51 4.64
CA LEU A 10 0.73 -12.34 4.54
C LEU A 10 1.26 -11.71 5.81
N ASN A 11 2.38 -12.24 6.30
CA ASN A 11 3.18 -11.62 7.34
C ASN A 11 4.12 -10.55 6.76
N ILE A 12 4.91 -9.89 7.62
CA ILE A 12 5.78 -8.78 7.19
C ILE A 12 6.91 -9.25 6.26
N GLU A 13 7.48 -10.42 6.48
CA GLU A 13 8.54 -10.96 5.64
C GLU A 13 8.03 -11.20 4.20
N GLU A 14 6.85 -11.79 4.07
CA GLU A 14 6.19 -12.02 2.78
C GLU A 14 5.82 -10.70 2.08
N ILE A 15 5.37 -9.69 2.83
CA ILE A 15 5.11 -8.34 2.30
C ILE A 15 6.40 -7.72 1.75
N MET A 16 7.51 -7.87 2.46
CA MET A 16 8.82 -7.35 2.04
C MET A 16 9.39 -8.05 0.80
N GLU A 17 8.94 -9.26 0.48
CA GLU A 17 9.27 -9.92 -0.80
C GLU A 17 8.50 -9.33 -1.98
N ILE A 18 7.36 -8.68 -1.72
CA ILE A 18 6.48 -8.09 -2.74
C ILE A 18 6.77 -6.61 -2.92
N LEU A 19 6.73 -5.83 -1.82
CA LEU A 19 6.94 -4.39 -1.84
C LEU A 19 8.42 -4.03 -1.72
N PRO A 20 8.93 -3.08 -2.53
CA PRO A 20 10.32 -2.62 -2.44
C PRO A 20 10.58 -1.71 -1.23
N HIS A 21 9.53 -1.19 -0.59
CA HIS A 21 9.60 -0.27 0.53
C HIS A 21 10.32 -0.89 1.74
N ARG A 22 11.07 -0.06 2.48
CA ARG A 22 11.75 -0.41 3.74
C ARG A 22 11.58 0.72 4.74
N PHE A 23 12.01 0.51 5.98
CA PHE A 23 12.03 1.55 7.00
C PHE A 23 12.71 2.84 6.47
N PRO A 24 12.14 4.04 6.69
CA PRO A 24 10.91 4.33 7.44
C PRO A 24 9.63 4.38 6.57
N MET A 25 9.68 3.97 5.31
CA MET A 25 8.59 4.11 4.34
C MET A 25 7.73 2.85 4.16
N LEU A 26 8.04 1.73 4.81
CA LEU A 26 7.16 0.57 4.80
C LEU A 26 6.05 0.76 5.84
N LEU A 27 4.83 0.98 5.36
CA LEU A 27 3.66 1.36 6.16
C LEU A 27 2.54 0.31 6.14
N VAL A 28 2.91 -0.96 5.98
CA VAL A 28 2.02 -2.13 6.08
C VAL A 28 2.72 -3.17 6.92
N ASP A 29 2.05 -3.66 7.98
CA ASP A 29 2.62 -4.62 8.91
C ASP A 29 2.08 -6.04 8.69
N LYS A 30 0.84 -6.16 8.20
CA LYS A 30 0.19 -7.44 7.88
C LYS A 30 -0.83 -7.26 6.76
N ILE A 31 -0.99 -8.26 5.93
CA ILE A 31 -2.16 -8.44 5.06
C ILE A 31 -3.05 -9.51 5.67
N THR A 32 -4.31 -9.17 5.93
CA THR A 32 -5.29 -10.08 6.53
C THR A 32 -6.19 -10.75 5.50
N GLU A 33 -6.29 -10.14 4.31
CA GLU A 33 -7.01 -10.71 3.18
C GLU A 33 -6.31 -10.30 1.89
N LEU A 34 -6.08 -11.25 1.00
CA LEU A 34 -5.54 -11.00 -0.33
C LEU A 34 -6.20 -11.91 -1.36
N VAL A 35 -6.74 -11.29 -2.39
CA VAL A 35 -7.09 -11.90 -3.67
C VAL A 35 -6.28 -11.16 -4.74
N PRO A 36 -5.23 -11.81 -5.31
CA PRO A 36 -4.34 -11.17 -6.27
C PRO A 36 -5.10 -10.55 -7.44
N MET A 37 -4.71 -9.35 -7.85
CA MET A 37 -5.31 -8.59 -8.94
C MET A 37 -6.79 -8.20 -8.73
N ASP A 38 -7.32 -8.39 -7.52
CA ASP A 38 -8.68 -8.01 -7.14
C ASP A 38 -8.68 -7.06 -5.94
N TYR A 39 -8.34 -7.55 -4.75
CA TYR A 39 -8.30 -6.71 -3.55
C TYR A 39 -7.30 -7.20 -2.50
N ALA A 40 -6.97 -6.31 -1.57
CA ALA A 40 -6.29 -6.64 -0.33
C ALA A 40 -6.88 -5.87 0.85
N VAL A 41 -6.78 -6.47 2.05
CA VAL A 41 -7.01 -5.81 3.33
C VAL A 41 -5.71 -5.87 4.11
N GLY A 42 -5.18 -4.71 4.48
CA GLY A 42 -3.90 -4.59 5.17
C GLY A 42 -4.00 -3.75 6.44
N VAL A 43 -3.07 -4.00 7.34
CA VAL A 43 -3.01 -3.38 8.67
C VAL A 43 -1.68 -2.65 8.83
N LYS A 44 -1.74 -1.40 9.30
CA LYS A 44 -0.62 -0.65 9.87
C LYS A 44 -0.85 -0.45 11.36
N SER A 45 0.05 -0.97 12.18
CA SER A 45 0.07 -0.67 13.62
C SER A 45 0.74 0.68 13.83
N VAL A 46 -0.05 1.69 14.19
CA VAL A 46 0.45 3.06 14.38
C VAL A 46 0.92 3.20 15.81
N THR A 47 2.24 3.29 16.02
CA THR A 47 2.83 3.44 17.35
C THR A 47 3.48 4.81 17.53
N ILE A 48 3.71 5.25 18.78
CA ILE A 48 4.44 6.49 19.08
C ILE A 48 5.90 6.46 18.60
N ASN A 49 6.44 5.28 18.30
CA ASN A 49 7.81 5.11 17.80
C ASN A 49 7.96 5.41 16.30
N GLU A 50 6.87 5.74 15.59
CA GLU A 50 6.97 6.20 14.22
C GLU A 50 7.71 7.53 14.14
N PRO A 51 8.76 7.66 13.28
CA PRO A 51 9.61 8.86 13.21
C PRO A 51 8.85 10.15 12.93
N PHE A 52 7.74 10.09 12.17
CA PHE A 52 6.98 11.27 11.78
C PHE A 52 6.26 11.95 12.96
N PHE A 53 6.01 11.27 14.09
CA PHE A 53 5.39 11.88 15.24
C PHE A 53 6.28 12.89 15.99
N GLN A 54 7.60 12.87 15.75
CA GLN A 54 8.51 13.86 16.31
C GLN A 54 8.22 15.28 15.80
N GLY A 55 7.77 15.38 14.55
CA GLY A 55 7.52 16.65 13.89
C GLY A 55 6.05 16.93 13.57
N HIS A 56 5.17 15.94 13.63
CA HIS A 56 3.78 16.09 13.18
C HIS A 56 2.76 15.66 14.26
N PHE A 57 2.52 16.47 15.29
CA PHE A 57 3.15 17.75 15.67
C PHE A 57 3.66 17.64 17.09
N PRO A 58 4.67 18.45 17.51
CA PRO A 58 5.15 18.46 18.90
C PRO A 58 4.00 18.61 19.90
N GLY A 59 3.86 17.67 20.84
CA GLY A 59 2.78 17.65 21.83
C GLY A 59 1.39 17.28 21.30
N HIS A 60 1.24 17.06 20.00
CA HIS A 60 -0.03 16.69 19.37
C HIS A 60 0.19 15.68 18.23
N PRO A 61 0.54 14.43 18.55
CA PRO A 61 0.88 13.44 17.53
C PRO A 61 -0.35 12.99 16.74
N ILE A 62 -0.33 13.24 15.44
CA ILE A 62 -1.29 12.72 14.46
C ILE A 62 -0.53 12.22 13.23
N MET A 63 -1.02 11.14 12.63
CA MET A 63 -0.39 10.59 11.43
C MET A 63 -0.59 11.57 10.26
N PRO A 64 0.48 11.94 9.53
CA PRO A 64 0.35 12.80 8.37
C PRO A 64 -0.61 12.22 7.32
N GLY A 65 -1.54 13.04 6.81
CA GLY A 65 -2.49 12.60 5.78
C GLY A 65 -1.80 12.04 4.54
N ALA A 66 -0.67 12.63 4.15
CA ALA A 66 0.16 12.11 3.06
C ALA A 66 0.64 10.67 3.31
N LEU A 67 1.00 10.33 4.55
CA LEU A 67 1.44 8.98 4.92
C LEU A 67 0.25 8.02 5.13
N ILE A 68 -0.94 8.52 5.47
CA ILE A 68 -2.17 7.70 5.40
C ILE A 68 -2.43 7.28 3.95
N CYS A 69 -2.30 8.20 2.99
CA CYS A 69 -2.39 7.88 1.57
C CYS A 69 -1.34 6.84 1.16
N GLU A 70 -0.10 7.00 1.60
CA GLU A 70 0.98 6.05 1.32
C GLU A 70 0.67 4.66 1.89
N ALA A 71 0.21 4.57 3.15
CA ALA A 71 -0.16 3.30 3.78
C ALA A 71 -1.31 2.60 3.01
N MET A 72 -2.35 3.35 2.62
CA MET A 72 -3.44 2.83 1.78
C MET A 72 -2.94 2.32 0.43
N ALA A 73 -2.07 3.09 -0.21
CA ALA A 73 -1.53 2.75 -1.53
C ALA A 73 -0.65 1.50 -1.50
N GLN A 74 0.14 1.30 -0.44
CA GLN A 74 0.97 0.11 -0.28
C GLN A 74 0.13 -1.17 -0.18
N VAL A 75 -1.02 -1.13 0.51
CA VAL A 75 -1.95 -2.27 0.54
C VAL A 75 -2.44 -2.62 -0.87
N GLY A 76 -2.80 -1.60 -1.66
CA GLY A 76 -3.16 -1.79 -3.07
C GLY A 76 -1.97 -2.31 -3.91
N GLY A 77 -0.77 -1.82 -3.61
CA GLY A 77 0.48 -2.27 -4.22
C GLY A 77 0.74 -3.76 -4.01
N VAL A 78 0.44 -4.30 -2.82
CA VAL A 78 0.55 -5.75 -2.56
C VAL A 78 -0.34 -6.54 -3.52
N ALA A 79 -1.61 -6.16 -3.67
CA ALA A 79 -2.53 -6.86 -4.57
C ALA A 79 -2.08 -6.81 -6.05
N LEU A 80 -1.50 -5.68 -6.48
CA LEU A 80 -0.98 -5.48 -7.85
C LEU A 80 0.33 -6.23 -8.11
N GLN A 81 1.22 -6.30 -7.11
CA GLN A 81 2.56 -6.86 -7.25
C GLN A 81 2.69 -8.31 -6.79
N TYR A 82 1.64 -8.88 -6.19
CA TYR A 82 1.65 -10.27 -5.74
C TYR A 82 1.96 -11.27 -6.89
N PRO A 83 1.38 -11.13 -8.11
CA PRO A 83 1.74 -11.99 -9.23
C PRO A 83 3.23 -11.90 -9.56
N GLU A 84 3.85 -13.05 -9.87
CA GLU A 84 5.29 -13.17 -10.06
C GLU A 84 5.82 -12.24 -11.17
N GLU A 85 5.05 -12.08 -12.23
CA GLU A 85 5.38 -11.19 -13.36
C GLU A 85 5.47 -9.70 -12.97
N ASN A 86 4.85 -9.30 -11.86
CA ASN A 86 4.86 -7.93 -11.36
C ASN A 86 5.87 -7.72 -10.22
N ARG A 87 6.47 -8.80 -9.71
CA ARG A 87 7.46 -8.70 -8.62
C ARG A 87 8.74 -8.02 -9.10
N GLY A 88 9.32 -7.22 -8.21
CA GLY A 88 10.53 -6.45 -8.50
C GLY A 88 10.32 -5.22 -9.38
N LEU A 89 9.09 -4.94 -9.83
CA LEU A 89 8.74 -3.66 -10.41
C LEU A 89 8.59 -2.59 -9.31
N ILE A 90 8.79 -1.34 -9.67
CA ILE A 90 8.65 -0.19 -8.77
C ILE A 90 7.28 0.44 -8.98
N PRO A 91 6.39 0.42 -7.97
CA PRO A 91 5.09 1.08 -8.08
C PRO A 91 5.28 2.60 -7.92
N MET A 92 4.95 3.34 -8.96
CA MET A 92 5.02 4.80 -8.98
C MET A 92 3.63 5.39 -9.05
N PHE A 93 3.35 6.40 -8.22
CA PHE A 93 2.13 7.18 -8.39
C PHE A 93 2.15 7.96 -9.68
N THR A 94 1.04 7.89 -10.42
CA THR A 94 0.77 8.77 -11.57
C THR A 94 -0.38 9.73 -11.31
N GLY A 95 -1.14 9.49 -10.24
CA GLY A 95 -2.19 10.39 -9.80
C GLY A 95 -2.88 9.90 -8.54
N MET A 96 -3.54 10.83 -7.86
CA MET A 96 -4.43 10.58 -6.73
C MET A 96 -5.69 11.42 -6.90
N ASP A 97 -6.85 10.76 -6.87
CA ASP A 97 -8.15 11.40 -7.02
C ASP A 97 -9.04 11.13 -5.79
N LYS A 98 -10.03 11.98 -5.59
CA LYS A 98 -11.08 11.81 -4.57
C LYS A 98 -10.53 11.56 -3.16
N VAL A 99 -9.39 12.16 -2.85
CA VAL A 99 -8.78 12.06 -1.51
C VAL A 99 -9.68 12.75 -0.49
N ARG A 100 -10.02 12.05 0.59
CA ARG A 100 -10.84 12.55 1.68
C ARG A 100 -10.28 12.08 3.01
N PHE A 101 -10.14 12.99 3.96
CA PHE A 101 -9.81 12.71 5.36
C PHE A 101 -11.00 13.11 6.24
N ARG A 102 -11.42 12.22 7.15
CA ARG A 102 -12.59 12.45 8.02
C ARG A 102 -12.21 12.65 9.48
N SER A 103 -11.22 11.92 9.95
CA SER A 103 -10.76 12.02 11.34
C SER A 103 -9.28 11.63 11.45
N PRO A 104 -8.55 12.19 12.44
CA PRO A 104 -7.13 11.91 12.61
C PRO A 104 -6.86 10.46 13.02
N VAL A 105 -5.70 9.95 12.62
CA VAL A 105 -5.10 8.70 13.09
C VAL A 105 -4.01 9.05 14.10
N ARG A 106 -4.00 8.35 15.24
CA ARG A 106 -3.14 8.69 16.40
C ARG A 106 -2.29 7.48 16.81
N PRO A 107 -1.20 7.72 17.58
CA PRO A 107 -0.47 6.62 18.21
C PRO A 107 -1.40 5.73 19.04
N GLY A 108 -1.26 4.42 18.88
CA GLY A 108 -2.12 3.40 19.49
C GLY A 108 -3.24 2.89 18.56
N ASP A 109 -3.50 3.58 17.44
CA ASP A 109 -4.47 3.12 16.45
C ASP A 109 -3.93 1.95 15.62
N GLN A 110 -4.83 1.07 15.22
CA GLN A 110 -4.60 0.06 14.20
C GLN A 110 -5.36 0.49 12.94
N LEU A 111 -4.62 0.97 11.95
CA LEU A 111 -5.17 1.45 10.70
C LEU A 111 -5.39 0.28 9.74
N VAL A 112 -6.64 -0.03 9.44
CA VAL A 112 -7.03 -1.11 8.53
C VAL A 112 -7.44 -0.49 7.19
N THR A 113 -6.77 -0.88 6.12
CA THR A 113 -7.07 -0.44 4.76
C THR A 113 -7.67 -1.57 3.94
N LYS A 114 -8.78 -1.29 3.26
CA LYS A 114 -9.27 -2.11 2.15
C LYS A 114 -8.93 -1.43 0.84
N ALA A 115 -8.18 -2.10 -0.01
CA ALA A 115 -7.78 -1.64 -1.33
C ALA A 115 -8.40 -2.55 -2.40
N VAL A 116 -9.17 -1.99 -3.33
CA VAL A 116 -9.86 -2.72 -4.40
C VAL A 116 -9.34 -2.25 -5.75
N ILE A 117 -8.84 -3.17 -6.55
CA ILE A 117 -8.38 -2.88 -7.91
C ILE A 117 -9.59 -2.62 -8.80
N LYS A 118 -9.65 -1.45 -9.40
CA LYS A 118 -10.77 -1.03 -10.25
C LYS A 118 -10.52 -1.23 -11.73
N LYS A 119 -9.24 -1.12 -12.14
CA LYS A 119 -8.87 -1.24 -13.55
C LYS A 119 -7.38 -1.52 -13.66
N ILE A 120 -7.02 -2.36 -14.63
CA ILE A 120 -5.63 -2.59 -15.04
C ILE A 120 -5.56 -2.51 -16.55
N VAL A 121 -4.57 -1.79 -17.05
CA VAL A 121 -4.24 -1.68 -18.48
C VAL A 121 -2.72 -1.74 -18.62
N GLY A 122 -2.18 -2.88 -19.07
CA GLY A 122 -0.75 -3.12 -19.12
C GLY A 122 -0.13 -2.98 -17.73
N ARG A 123 0.79 -2.03 -17.56
CA ARG A 123 1.47 -1.73 -16.28
C ARG A 123 0.79 -0.63 -15.46
N MET A 124 -0.33 -0.10 -15.92
CA MET A 124 -1.09 0.93 -15.19
C MET A 124 -2.23 0.30 -14.40
N GLY A 125 -2.37 0.70 -13.15
CA GLY A 125 -3.47 0.27 -12.28
C GLY A 125 -4.21 1.45 -11.67
N LYS A 126 -5.52 1.28 -11.47
CA LYS A 126 -6.35 2.16 -10.65
C LYS A 126 -6.88 1.36 -9.47
N VAL A 127 -6.64 1.85 -8.26
CA VAL A 127 -7.04 1.23 -7.00
C VAL A 127 -7.86 2.21 -6.17
N HIS A 128 -9.01 1.77 -5.67
CA HIS A 128 -9.79 2.50 -4.69
C HIS A 128 -9.47 1.99 -3.30
N CYS A 129 -9.16 2.90 -2.38
CA CYS A 129 -8.84 2.57 -1.00
C CYS A 129 -9.73 3.31 -0.01
N GLU A 130 -10.10 2.60 1.06
CA GLU A 130 -10.72 3.15 2.26
C GLU A 130 -9.98 2.63 3.49
N CYS A 131 -9.82 3.46 4.51
CA CYS A 131 -9.19 3.02 5.75
C CYS A 131 -10.00 3.39 6.99
N TYR A 132 -9.85 2.55 8.01
CA TYR A 132 -10.63 2.57 9.25
C TYR A 132 -9.74 2.32 10.46
N VAL A 133 -10.19 2.78 11.63
CA VAL A 133 -9.71 2.34 12.95
C VAL A 133 -10.92 1.83 13.71
N GLY A 134 -10.97 0.52 13.97
CA GLY A 134 -12.21 -0.14 14.39
C GLY A 134 -13.30 0.07 13.36
N GLU A 135 -14.44 0.61 13.75
CA GLU A 135 -15.56 0.94 12.85
C GLU A 135 -15.50 2.40 12.34
N THR A 136 -14.52 3.19 12.80
CA THR A 136 -14.44 4.61 12.46
C THR A 136 -13.71 4.81 11.13
N PHE A 137 -14.42 5.35 10.14
CA PHE A 137 -13.86 5.73 8.86
C PHE A 137 -12.84 6.86 9.01
N LYS A 138 -11.64 6.71 8.45
CA LYS A 138 -10.55 7.67 8.55
C LYS A 138 -10.30 8.42 7.25
N ALA A 139 -10.10 7.70 6.16
CA ALA A 139 -9.79 8.31 4.85
C ALA A 139 -10.18 7.40 3.68
N SER A 140 -10.28 8.00 2.49
CA SER A 140 -10.38 7.29 1.22
C SER A 140 -9.62 8.01 0.12
N ALA A 141 -9.24 7.28 -0.92
CA ALA A 141 -8.63 7.82 -2.13
C ALA A 141 -8.74 6.83 -3.30
N ASP A 142 -8.68 7.38 -4.51
CA ASP A 142 -8.39 6.62 -5.73
C ASP A 142 -6.93 6.87 -6.11
N PHE A 143 -6.15 5.80 -6.29
CA PHE A 143 -4.74 5.87 -6.68
C PHE A 143 -4.55 5.34 -8.09
N LEU A 144 -3.72 6.04 -8.87
CA LEU A 144 -3.25 5.61 -10.18
C LEU A 144 -1.77 5.24 -10.06
N PHE A 145 -1.43 4.04 -10.51
CA PHE A 145 -0.09 3.49 -10.48
C PHE A 145 0.45 3.18 -11.86
N TYR A 146 1.75 3.28 -11.99
CA TYR A 146 2.54 2.66 -13.06
C TYR A 146 3.62 1.76 -12.45
N LEU A 147 3.68 0.51 -12.88
CA LEU A 147 4.72 -0.44 -12.46
C LEU A 147 5.94 -0.29 -13.38
N ALA A 148 6.96 0.43 -12.88
CA ALA A 148 8.18 0.72 -13.62
C ALA A 148 9.25 -0.36 -13.46
N GLU A 149 10.07 -0.58 -14.50
CA GLU A 149 11.31 -1.37 -14.36
C GLU A 149 12.32 -0.62 -13.49
N PRO A 150 13.05 -1.30 -12.58
CA PRO A 150 14.20 -0.72 -11.91
C PRO A 150 15.28 -0.29 -12.91
N GLU A 151 15.86 0.90 -12.76
CA GLU A 151 16.86 1.44 -13.68
C GLU A 151 18.09 0.53 -13.87
N ASN A 152 18.50 -0.18 -12.80
CA ASN A 152 19.65 -1.09 -12.84
C ASN A 152 19.46 -2.35 -13.71
N LYS A 153 18.25 -2.65 -14.18
CA LYS A 153 18.02 -3.73 -15.15
C LYS A 153 18.34 -3.30 -16.58
N LYS A 154 18.19 -2.01 -16.90
CA LYS A 154 18.45 -1.49 -18.27
C LYS A 154 19.92 -1.55 -18.63
N GLU A 155 20.83 -1.26 -17.69
CA GLU A 155 22.28 -1.28 -17.94
C GLU A 155 22.86 -2.68 -18.17
N LYS A 156 22.23 -3.74 -17.63
CA LYS A 156 22.70 -5.13 -17.83
C LYS A 156 22.31 -5.69 -19.20
N ASP A 157 21.18 -5.27 -19.76
CA ASP A 157 20.71 -5.73 -21.06
C ASP A 157 21.41 -5.00 -22.24
N GLU A 158 21.89 -3.77 -22.00
CA GLU A 158 22.68 -3.02 -23.00
C GLU A 158 24.16 -3.47 -23.08
N ASN A 159 24.71 -4.00 -21.97
CA ASN A 159 26.10 -4.51 -21.95
C ASN A 159 26.24 -5.97 -22.43
N ASN A 160 25.15 -6.65 -22.76
CA ASN A 160 25.14 -8.01 -23.29
C ASN A 160 24.79 -8.10 -24.78
N LYS A 161 24.81 -7.00 -25.51
CA LYS A 161 24.71 -6.94 -26.97
C LYS A 161 26.04 -6.50 -27.56
#